data_31b50cb0541a5580e35b216c77f12e2c
#
_entry.id   31b50cb0541a5580e35b216c77f12e2c
#
_cell.length_a   1.000
_cell.length_b   1.000
_cell.length_c   1.000
_cell.angle_alpha   90.00
_cell.angle_beta   90.00
_cell.angle_gamma   90.00
#
_symmetry.space_group_name_H-M   'P 1'
#
loop_
_entity.id
_entity.type
_entity.pdbx_description
1 polymer ?
#
loop_
_entity_poly.entity_id
_entity_poly.type
_entity_poly.pdbx_seq_one_letter_code
_entity_poly.pdbx_strand_id
1 'polypeptide(L)'
;MGRAAVILLASALAACASAPPPAPAPTPPPEPARRAVVAPDFVTLAEQDALIELKRGSRLHVRLESETVVVANRRWHITAVKGAAVEPYGNPWFAAKRVYAVQEPGNWIFDFNAVAPGTTTVTFDFRRDDEPVSAATRTAKFDFVVR
;
A
#
# COMPACT_ATOMS: atom_id res chain seq x y z
N MET A 1 56.26 21.59 -65.02
CA MET A 1 56.11 20.12 -64.75
C MET A 1 55.17 19.97 -63.53
N GLY A 2 53.87 19.87 -63.80
CA GLY A 2 52.84 19.73 -62.83
C GLY A 2 52.30 18.32 -62.73
N ARG A 3 52.33 17.69 -61.60
CA ARG A 3 51.67 16.40 -61.30
C ARG A 3 50.30 16.67 -60.68
N ALA A 4 49.26 16.29 -61.46
CA ALA A 4 47.90 16.27 -60.95
C ALA A 4 47.69 15.01 -60.13
N ALA A 5 47.23 15.17 -58.89
CA ALA A 5 46.80 14.09 -58.00
C ALA A 5 45.26 13.92 -58.15
N VAL A 6 44.85 12.75 -58.63
CA VAL A 6 43.43 12.36 -58.72
C VAL A 6 43.03 11.76 -57.35
N ILE A 7 42.10 12.39 -56.66
CA ILE A 7 41.52 11.85 -55.42
C ILE A 7 40.24 11.11 -55.80
N LEU A 8 40.25 9.78 -55.63
CA LEU A 8 39.07 8.93 -55.73
C LEU A 8 38.28 8.98 -54.41
N LEU A 9 37.10 9.58 -54.42
CA LEU A 9 36.13 9.47 -53.33
C LEU A 9 35.37 8.15 -53.45
N ALA A 10 35.62 7.24 -52.55
CA ALA A 10 34.82 6.05 -52.39
C ALA A 10 33.61 6.36 -51.49
N SER A 11 32.41 6.38 -52.09
CA SER A 11 31.14 6.55 -51.35
C SER A 11 30.73 5.20 -50.73
N ALA A 12 30.84 5.07 -49.40
CA ALA A 12 30.30 3.93 -48.68
C ALA A 12 28.80 4.15 -48.41
N LEU A 13 27.95 3.39 -49.10
CA LEU A 13 26.53 3.26 -48.78
C LEU A 13 26.38 2.42 -47.51
N ALA A 14 26.08 3.09 -46.41
CA ALA A 14 25.67 2.43 -45.17
C ALA A 14 24.21 1.95 -45.32
N ALA A 15 24.00 0.66 -45.47
CA ALA A 15 22.69 0.03 -45.40
C ALA A 15 22.19 0.08 -43.93
N CYS A 16 21.23 0.95 -43.65
CA CYS A 16 20.49 0.93 -42.36
C CYS A 16 19.62 -0.34 -42.34
N ALA A 17 20.11 -1.39 -41.72
CA ALA A 17 19.29 -2.54 -41.36
C ALA A 17 18.35 -2.12 -40.21
N SER A 18 17.07 -1.90 -40.52
CA SER A 18 16.04 -1.67 -39.50
C SER A 18 15.93 -2.92 -38.61
N ALA A 19 16.26 -2.77 -37.33
CA ALA A 19 16.05 -3.83 -36.36
C ALA A 19 14.53 -4.19 -36.29
N PRO A 20 14.18 -5.49 -36.22
CA PRO A 20 12.78 -5.87 -36.03
C PRO A 20 12.24 -5.28 -34.75
N PRO A 21 10.94 -4.89 -34.69
CA PRO A 21 10.33 -4.35 -33.50
C PRO A 21 10.44 -5.37 -32.35
N PRO A 22 10.67 -4.90 -31.10
CA PRO A 22 10.75 -5.80 -29.96
C PRO A 22 9.44 -6.57 -29.82
N ALA A 23 9.54 -7.87 -29.53
CA ALA A 23 8.38 -8.71 -29.27
C ALA A 23 7.55 -8.10 -28.11
N PRO A 24 6.20 -8.14 -28.18
CA PRO A 24 5.36 -7.65 -27.10
C PRO A 24 5.70 -8.38 -25.80
N ALA A 25 5.85 -7.61 -24.71
CA ALA A 25 6.14 -8.18 -23.40
C ALA A 25 5.02 -9.18 -23.00
N PRO A 26 5.36 -10.31 -22.37
CA PRO A 26 4.35 -11.28 -21.93
C PRO A 26 3.36 -10.60 -21.01
N THR A 27 2.07 -10.76 -21.28
CA THR A 27 0.99 -10.26 -20.44
C THR A 27 1.14 -10.88 -19.05
N PRO A 28 1.20 -10.08 -17.95
CA PRO A 28 1.29 -10.63 -16.61
C PRO A 28 0.08 -11.54 -16.36
N PRO A 29 0.25 -12.67 -15.63
CA PRO A 29 -0.86 -13.52 -15.27
C PRO A 29 -1.92 -12.71 -14.50
N PRO A 30 -3.23 -13.02 -14.70
CA PRO A 30 -4.30 -12.34 -14.00
C PRO A 30 -4.07 -12.47 -12.49
N GLU A 31 -4.09 -11.34 -11.79
CA GLU A 31 -4.01 -11.30 -10.33
C GLU A 31 -5.20 -12.11 -9.76
N PRO A 32 -4.96 -13.04 -8.81
CA PRO A 32 -6.04 -13.83 -8.23
C PRO A 32 -7.11 -12.90 -7.66
N ALA A 33 -8.37 -13.18 -8.00
CA ALA A 33 -9.50 -12.38 -7.54
C ALA A 33 -9.52 -12.37 -6.00
N ARG A 34 -9.32 -11.21 -5.40
CA ARG A 34 -9.38 -11.04 -3.95
C ARG A 34 -10.80 -11.26 -3.48
N ARG A 35 -10.95 -11.97 -2.36
CA ARG A 35 -12.24 -12.18 -1.73
C ARG A 35 -12.81 -10.84 -1.26
N ALA A 36 -13.98 -10.45 -1.78
CA ALA A 36 -14.74 -9.32 -1.27
C ALA A 36 -15.42 -9.69 0.04
N VAL A 37 -15.29 -8.86 1.06
CA VAL A 37 -15.96 -9.02 2.36
C VAL A 37 -16.76 -7.76 2.62
N VAL A 38 -18.06 -7.91 2.86
CA VAL A 38 -18.88 -6.80 3.36
C VAL A 38 -18.36 -6.46 4.75
N ALA A 39 -18.03 -5.18 4.98
CA ALA A 39 -17.37 -4.77 6.20
C ALA A 39 -18.21 -5.12 7.44
N PRO A 40 -17.67 -5.91 8.35
CA PRO A 40 -18.20 -6.01 9.70
C PRO A 40 -17.95 -4.67 10.44
N ASP A 41 -18.55 -4.48 11.61
CA ASP A 41 -18.30 -3.28 12.42
C ASP A 41 -16.80 -3.07 12.73
N PHE A 42 -16.03 -4.18 12.72
CA PHE A 42 -14.59 -4.18 12.94
C PHE A 42 -13.88 -4.98 11.84
N VAL A 43 -12.79 -4.42 11.33
CA VAL A 43 -11.82 -5.10 10.46
C VAL A 43 -10.54 -5.37 11.26
N THR A 44 -9.98 -6.56 11.11
CA THR A 44 -8.79 -7.02 11.82
C THR A 44 -7.69 -7.46 10.85
N LEU A 45 -6.55 -7.90 11.35
CA LEU A 45 -5.48 -8.45 10.51
C LEU A 45 -5.92 -9.68 9.69
N ALA A 46 -7.01 -10.34 10.06
CA ALA A 46 -7.55 -11.47 9.29
C ALA A 46 -8.11 -11.05 7.92
N GLU A 47 -8.55 -9.80 7.78
CA GLU A 47 -9.09 -9.23 6.54
C GLU A 47 -8.06 -8.44 5.70
N GLN A 48 -6.78 -8.41 6.09
CA GLN A 48 -5.76 -7.59 5.40
C GLN A 48 -5.57 -7.90 3.91
N ASP A 49 -5.88 -9.14 3.46
CA ASP A 49 -5.77 -9.56 2.07
C ASP A 49 -7.12 -9.54 1.33
N ALA A 50 -8.18 -9.11 2.01
CA ALA A 50 -9.52 -9.01 1.44
C ALA A 50 -9.78 -7.61 0.86
N LEU A 51 -10.70 -7.53 -0.10
CA LEU A 51 -11.29 -6.27 -0.53
C LEU A 51 -12.50 -5.97 0.36
N ILE A 52 -12.40 -4.94 1.19
CA ILE A 52 -13.40 -4.60 2.19
C ILE A 52 -14.41 -3.64 1.57
N GLU A 53 -15.65 -4.11 1.39
CA GLU A 53 -16.73 -3.30 0.83
C GLU A 53 -17.43 -2.47 1.91
N LEU A 54 -17.52 -1.17 1.66
CA LEU A 54 -18.15 -0.19 2.54
C LEU A 54 -19.29 0.51 1.83
N LYS A 55 -20.34 0.83 2.59
CA LYS A 55 -21.39 1.71 2.12
C LYS A 55 -20.96 3.17 2.37
N ARG A 56 -21.20 4.06 1.39
CA ARG A 56 -20.96 5.50 1.58
C ARG A 56 -21.68 6.02 2.83
N GLY A 57 -20.99 6.83 3.63
CA GLY A 57 -21.49 7.38 4.90
C GLY A 57 -21.37 6.42 6.08
N SER A 58 -20.92 5.18 5.88
CA SER A 58 -20.64 4.28 7.00
C SER A 58 -19.35 4.65 7.71
N ARG A 59 -19.28 4.26 8.99
CA ARG A 59 -18.06 4.31 9.80
C ARG A 59 -17.51 2.90 9.93
N LEU A 60 -16.19 2.80 9.93
CA LEU A 60 -15.45 1.56 10.06
C LEU A 60 -14.42 1.68 11.18
N HIS A 61 -14.21 0.61 11.93
CA HIS A 61 -13.13 0.48 12.91
C HIS A 61 -12.12 -0.55 12.43
N VAL A 62 -10.85 -0.15 12.28
CA VAL A 62 -9.74 -1.08 12.06
C VAL A 62 -9.11 -1.39 13.42
N ARG A 63 -9.11 -2.67 13.79
CA ARG A 63 -8.61 -3.17 15.06
C ARG A 63 -7.31 -3.93 14.84
N LEU A 64 -6.20 -3.40 15.33
CA LEU A 64 -4.88 -3.99 15.17
C LEU A 64 -4.34 -4.44 16.53
N GLU A 65 -4.12 -5.74 16.66
CA GLU A 65 -3.63 -6.34 17.90
C GLU A 65 -2.21 -5.89 18.23
N SER A 66 -1.98 -5.59 19.50
CA SER A 66 -0.68 -5.23 20.07
C SER A 66 -0.43 -6.02 21.33
N GLU A 67 0.77 -6.54 21.47
CA GLU A 67 1.15 -7.37 22.61
C GLU A 67 1.15 -6.59 23.91
N THR A 68 1.57 -5.32 23.88
CA THR A 68 1.52 -4.40 25.04
C THR A 68 1.82 -2.96 24.62
N VAL A 69 1.24 -1.98 25.32
CA VAL A 69 1.52 -0.56 25.09
C VAL A 69 2.79 -0.10 25.79
N VAL A 70 3.11 -0.69 26.94
CA VAL A 70 4.03 -0.09 27.93
C VAL A 70 5.48 -0.57 27.78
N VAL A 71 5.70 -1.84 27.42
CA VAL A 71 7.05 -2.44 27.52
C VAL A 71 7.96 -2.04 26.38
N ALA A 72 7.45 -1.73 25.21
CA ALA A 72 8.27 -1.44 24.02
C ALA A 72 8.05 -0.05 23.42
N ASN A 73 7.14 0.75 23.98
CA ASN A 73 6.74 2.04 23.40
C ASN A 73 6.41 1.95 21.89
N ARG A 74 5.92 0.79 21.47
CA ARG A 74 5.56 0.48 20.09
C ARG A 74 4.07 0.55 19.89
N ARG A 75 3.66 1.12 18.78
CA ARG A 75 2.24 1.20 18.40
C ARG A 75 2.06 1.13 16.90
N TRP A 76 0.84 0.93 16.48
CA TRP A 76 0.48 1.03 15.08
C TRP A 76 0.37 2.49 14.65
N HIS A 77 0.90 2.79 13.48
CA HIS A 77 0.85 4.09 12.83
C HIS A 77 0.25 3.95 11.44
N ILE A 78 -0.60 4.88 11.02
CA ILE A 78 -0.95 5.03 9.62
C ILE A 78 0.25 5.63 8.91
N THR A 79 0.80 4.94 7.91
CA THR A 79 1.98 5.39 7.15
C THR A 79 1.66 5.80 5.74
N ALA A 80 0.56 5.29 5.18
CA ALA A 80 0.07 5.73 3.88
C ALA A 80 -1.45 5.58 3.77
N VAL A 81 -2.09 6.56 3.12
CA VAL A 81 -3.46 6.50 2.65
C VAL A 81 -3.43 6.84 1.15
N LYS A 82 -3.76 5.87 0.30
CA LYS A 82 -3.79 6.03 -1.15
C LYS A 82 -5.22 5.89 -1.65
N GLY A 83 -5.78 6.97 -2.15
CA GLY A 83 -7.17 7.11 -2.55
C GLY A 83 -7.92 8.08 -1.64
N ALA A 84 -9.18 8.40 -1.99
CA ALA A 84 -9.99 9.40 -1.31
C ALA A 84 -11.39 8.89 -0.91
N ALA A 85 -11.61 7.57 -1.02
CA ALA A 85 -12.91 6.99 -0.71
C ALA A 85 -13.13 6.84 0.81
N VAL A 86 -12.02 6.69 1.57
CA VAL A 86 -12.02 6.52 3.03
C VAL A 86 -11.06 7.51 3.65
N GLU A 87 -11.47 8.16 4.73
CA GLU A 87 -10.67 9.12 5.48
C GLU A 87 -10.54 8.70 6.95
N PRO A 88 -9.34 8.83 7.57
CA PRO A 88 -9.18 8.66 9.01
C PRO A 88 -10.07 9.64 9.78
N TYR A 89 -10.64 9.18 10.88
CA TYR A 89 -11.50 9.98 11.75
C TYR A 89 -11.01 9.94 13.19
N GLY A 90 -10.75 11.11 13.76
CA GLY A 90 -10.26 11.23 15.13
C GLY A 90 -8.83 10.72 15.33
N ASN A 91 -8.47 10.53 16.58
CA ASN A 91 -7.18 9.98 16.97
C ASN A 91 -7.29 8.49 17.27
N PRO A 92 -6.29 7.67 16.91
CA PRO A 92 -6.27 6.28 17.29
C PRO A 92 -6.21 6.15 18.82
N TRP A 93 -6.86 5.12 19.36
CA TRP A 93 -6.88 4.86 20.79
C TRP A 93 -6.61 3.37 21.07
N PHE A 94 -6.15 3.08 22.29
CA PHE A 94 -5.81 1.73 22.70
C PHE A 94 -6.88 1.15 23.60
N ALA A 95 -7.40 -0.01 23.23
CA ALA A 95 -8.33 -0.82 24.00
C ALA A 95 -7.60 -1.99 24.64
N ALA A 96 -7.29 -1.91 25.94
CA ALA A 96 -6.73 -3.02 26.70
C ALA A 96 -7.74 -4.17 26.83
N LYS A 97 -7.27 -5.43 26.84
CA LYS A 97 -8.14 -6.60 27.06
C LYS A 97 -8.73 -6.63 28.48
N ARG A 98 -8.03 -6.03 29.46
CA ARG A 98 -8.50 -5.88 30.87
C ARG A 98 -8.23 -4.47 31.37
N VAL A 99 -9.17 -3.91 32.12
CA VAL A 99 -9.18 -2.50 32.51
C VAL A 99 -8.11 -2.12 33.53
N TYR A 100 -7.47 -3.10 34.19
CA TYR A 100 -6.58 -2.82 35.34
C TYR A 100 -5.15 -3.33 35.20
N ALA A 101 -4.73 -3.82 34.03
CA ALA A 101 -3.39 -4.35 33.86
C ALA A 101 -2.53 -3.46 32.97
N VAL A 102 -1.46 -2.93 33.53
CA VAL A 102 -0.56 -1.95 32.90
C VAL A 102 0.27 -2.56 31.74
N GLN A 103 0.30 -3.88 31.60
CA GLN A 103 1.12 -4.60 30.61
C GLN A 103 0.32 -5.62 29.79
N GLU A 104 -0.98 -5.45 29.65
CA GLU A 104 -1.78 -6.42 28.93
C GLU A 104 -1.83 -6.14 27.42
N PRO A 105 -1.91 -7.22 26.61
CA PRO A 105 -2.18 -7.11 25.21
C PRO A 105 -3.53 -6.43 24.98
N GLY A 106 -3.65 -5.71 23.91
CA GLY A 106 -4.86 -4.98 23.56
C GLY A 106 -4.93 -4.76 22.06
N ASN A 107 -5.78 -3.82 21.69
CA ASN A 107 -5.95 -3.45 20.29
C ASN A 107 -5.81 -1.95 20.13
N TRP A 108 -5.07 -1.53 19.13
CA TRP A 108 -5.16 -0.19 18.59
C TRP A 108 -6.39 -0.10 17.69
N ILE A 109 -7.21 0.92 17.91
CA ILE A 109 -8.43 1.19 17.16
C ILE A 109 -8.20 2.43 16.33
N PHE A 110 -8.45 2.30 15.03
CA PHE A 110 -8.41 3.39 14.07
C PHE A 110 -9.79 3.52 13.44
N ASP A 111 -10.34 4.71 13.52
CA ASP A 111 -11.65 5.02 12.97
C ASP A 111 -11.53 5.62 11.58
N PHE A 112 -12.43 5.23 10.68
CA PHE A 112 -12.50 5.73 9.32
C PHE A 112 -13.93 6.04 8.93
N ASN A 113 -14.10 7.08 8.11
CA ASN A 113 -15.37 7.39 7.45
C ASN A 113 -15.29 7.05 5.96
N ALA A 114 -16.30 6.38 5.43
CA ALA A 114 -16.49 6.16 4.00
C ALA A 114 -17.13 7.41 3.38
N VAL A 115 -16.33 8.27 2.74
CA VAL A 115 -16.75 9.62 2.33
C VAL A 115 -17.21 9.72 0.89
N ALA A 116 -16.59 8.96 -0.02
CA ALA A 116 -16.89 9.03 -1.45
C ALA A 116 -16.81 7.64 -2.10
N PRO A 117 -17.57 7.40 -3.20
CA PRO A 117 -17.39 6.18 -3.99
C PRO A 117 -15.97 6.06 -4.54
N GLY A 118 -15.42 4.86 -4.58
CA GLY A 118 -14.08 4.59 -5.07
C GLY A 118 -13.29 3.62 -4.22
N THR A 119 -11.97 3.61 -4.38
CA THR A 119 -11.06 2.72 -3.65
C THR A 119 -10.08 3.52 -2.82
N THR A 120 -9.69 2.96 -1.67
CA THR A 120 -8.62 3.50 -0.82
C THR A 120 -7.82 2.36 -0.23
N THR A 121 -6.51 2.46 -0.31
CA THR A 121 -5.57 1.57 0.39
C THR A 121 -5.00 2.29 1.59
N VAL A 122 -5.09 1.67 2.77
CA VAL A 122 -4.48 2.17 4.01
C VAL A 122 -3.40 1.20 4.45
N THR A 123 -2.20 1.75 4.73
CA THR A 123 -1.05 0.99 5.23
C THR A 123 -0.74 1.41 6.65
N PHE A 124 -0.49 0.41 7.50
CA PHE A 124 -0.13 0.58 8.90
C PHE A 124 1.21 -0.10 9.16
N ASP A 125 2.02 0.52 10.02
CA ASP A 125 3.29 -0.03 10.48
C ASP A 125 3.33 -0.06 12.01
N PHE A 126 3.83 -1.17 12.55
CA PHE A 126 4.02 -1.34 13.99
C PHE A 126 5.46 -1.04 14.35
N ARG A 127 5.69 0.12 14.98
CA ARG A 127 7.02 0.64 15.34
C ARG A 127 6.95 1.57 16.54
N ARG A 128 8.09 1.99 17.05
CA ARG A 128 8.17 3.08 18.05
C ARG A 128 7.94 4.43 17.38
N ASP A 129 7.56 5.44 18.14
CA ASP A 129 7.32 6.80 17.65
C ASP A 129 8.57 7.46 17.08
N ASP A 130 9.72 7.15 17.68
CA ASP A 130 11.03 7.67 17.30
C ASP A 130 11.76 6.84 16.23
N GLU A 131 11.19 5.71 15.81
CA GLU A 131 11.78 4.84 14.78
C GLU A 131 11.31 5.24 13.36
N PRO A 132 12.19 5.15 12.34
CA PRO A 132 11.78 5.34 10.95
C PRO A 132 10.85 4.20 10.48
N VAL A 133 10.11 4.44 9.39
CA VAL A 133 9.21 3.44 8.79
C VAL A 133 9.93 2.14 8.44
N SER A 134 11.19 2.23 8.00
CA SER A 134 12.04 1.07 7.69
C SER A 134 12.34 0.15 8.88
N ALA A 135 12.13 0.61 10.10
CA ALA A 135 12.30 -0.17 11.33
C ALA A 135 11.01 -0.85 11.80
N ALA A 136 9.92 -0.77 11.03
CA ALA A 136 8.67 -1.43 11.35
C ALA A 136 8.86 -2.94 11.47
N THR A 137 8.39 -3.51 12.57
CA THR A 137 8.47 -4.97 12.82
C THR A 137 7.29 -5.74 12.25
N ARG A 138 6.17 -5.05 12.00
CA ARG A 138 4.95 -5.58 11.38
C ARG A 138 4.34 -4.50 10.49
N THR A 139 3.77 -4.92 9.37
CA THR A 139 3.02 -4.06 8.46
C THR A 139 1.67 -4.70 8.16
N ALA A 140 0.63 -3.90 8.10
CA ALA A 140 -0.71 -4.31 7.66
C ALA A 140 -1.21 -3.39 6.56
N LYS A 141 -1.89 -3.97 5.57
CA LYS A 141 -2.45 -3.24 4.44
C LYS A 141 -3.91 -3.64 4.25
N PHE A 142 -4.77 -2.65 4.11
CA PHE A 142 -6.20 -2.86 3.86
C PHE A 142 -6.63 -2.12 2.60
N ASP A 143 -7.39 -2.81 1.76
CA ASP A 143 -7.96 -2.25 0.55
C ASP A 143 -9.48 -2.12 0.73
N PHE A 144 -9.97 -0.89 0.70
CA PHE A 144 -11.38 -0.53 0.86
C PHE A 144 -11.99 -0.14 -0.47
N VAL A 145 -13.23 -0.55 -0.70
CA VAL A 145 -14.07 -0.07 -1.79
C VAL A 145 -15.36 0.49 -1.23
N VAL A 146 -15.67 1.74 -1.55
CA VAL A 146 -16.91 2.42 -1.15
C VAL A 146 -17.86 2.47 -2.33
N ARG A 147 -19.12 2.05 -2.09
CA ARG A 147 -20.20 2.05 -3.07
C ARG A 147 -21.38 2.89 -2.59
#